data_57d939b496d9d06a9bbdff622560db6c
#
_entry.id   57d939b496d9d06a9bbdff622560db6c
#
_cell.length_a   1.000
_cell.length_b   1.000
_cell.length_c   1.000
_cell.angle_alpha   90.00
_cell.angle_beta   90.00
_cell.angle_gamma   90.00
#
_symmetry.space_group_name_H-M   'P 1'
#
loop_
_entity.id
_entity.type
_entity.pdbx_description
1 polymer ?
#
loop_
_entity_poly.entity_id
_entity_poly.type
_entity_poly.pdbx_seq_one_letter_code
_entity_poly.pdbx_strand_id
1 'polypeptide(L)'
;MEGRYFTKLEIEIQNFIDKYGVDALIKWLGEYSKVVSQSDFNMFHKIQKITCEEFNIPIADISRRKSTNPEYSNAKRIISYLTNLKTKLQIKHLVMVQGCTQRTIYNHIDDVQWRIEHPAGFRDFVEKYNNIIKKLENHGTNP
;
A
#
# COMPACT_ATOMS: atom_id res chain seq x y z
N MET A 1 -8.38 -36.94 4.50
CA MET A 1 -7.74 -36.35 4.42
C MET A 1 -7.31 -35.86 5.17
N GLU A 2 -7.03 -36.25 5.46
CA GLU A 2 -6.50 -36.24 6.26
C GLU A 2 -5.70 -35.22 6.57
N GLY A 3 -5.66 -34.56 7.60
CA GLY A 3 -4.76 -33.56 8.07
C GLY A 3 -4.56 -32.35 7.18
N ARG A 4 -5.37 -32.25 6.18
CA ARG A 4 -5.25 -31.13 5.27
C ARG A 4 -6.25 -30.03 5.64
N TYR A 5 -5.71 -28.87 5.95
CA TYR A 5 -6.54 -27.73 6.29
C TYR A 5 -6.43 -26.67 5.21
N PHE A 6 -7.58 -26.23 4.72
CA PHE A 6 -7.63 -25.13 3.76
C PHE A 6 -7.53 -23.80 4.49
N THR A 7 -6.81 -22.88 3.90
CA THR A 7 -6.79 -21.52 4.41
C THR A 7 -8.16 -20.89 4.20
N LYS A 8 -8.41 -19.79 4.92
CA LYS A 8 -9.67 -19.04 4.75
C LYS A 8 -9.84 -18.60 3.29
N LEU A 9 -8.77 -18.18 2.64
CA LEU A 9 -8.80 -17.76 1.24
C LEU A 9 -9.23 -18.91 0.32
N GLU A 10 -8.65 -20.10 0.52
CA GLU A 10 -8.99 -21.27 -0.29
C GLU A 10 -10.47 -21.63 -0.13
N ILE A 11 -11.00 -21.55 1.07
CA ILE A 11 -12.40 -21.81 1.35
C ILE A 11 -13.29 -20.79 0.63
N GLU A 12 -12.94 -19.51 0.69
CA GLU A 12 -13.70 -18.46 0.02
C GLU A 12 -13.69 -18.62 -1.51
N ILE A 13 -12.54 -19.00 -2.07
CA ILE A 13 -12.42 -19.28 -3.50
C ILE A 13 -13.30 -20.45 -3.89
N GLN A 14 -13.27 -21.54 -3.11
CA GLN A 14 -14.09 -22.72 -3.37
C GLN A 14 -15.58 -22.37 -3.28
N ASN A 15 -15.98 -21.60 -2.29
CA ASN A 15 -17.37 -21.14 -2.14
C ASN A 15 -17.82 -20.32 -3.34
N PHE A 16 -16.97 -19.44 -3.84
CA PHE A 16 -17.27 -18.66 -5.02
C PHE A 16 -17.46 -19.55 -6.25
N ILE A 17 -16.56 -20.52 -6.43
CA ILE A 17 -16.63 -21.47 -7.55
C ILE A 17 -17.92 -22.30 -7.47
N ASP A 18 -18.26 -22.78 -6.28
CA ASP A 18 -19.48 -23.58 -6.07
C ASP A 18 -20.74 -22.79 -6.40
N LYS A 19 -20.73 -21.48 -6.11
CA LYS A 19 -21.89 -20.64 -6.31
C LYS A 19 -22.02 -20.10 -7.75
N TYR A 20 -20.90 -19.70 -8.34
CA TYR A 20 -20.90 -19.00 -9.62
C TYR A 20 -20.15 -19.71 -10.75
N GLY A 21 -19.37 -20.73 -10.44
CA GLY A 21 -18.59 -21.49 -11.42
C GLY A 21 -17.18 -20.94 -11.62
N VAL A 22 -16.33 -21.83 -12.16
CA VAL A 22 -14.91 -21.48 -12.42
C VAL A 22 -14.78 -20.38 -13.46
N ASP A 23 -15.61 -20.40 -14.50
CA ASP A 23 -15.55 -19.39 -15.56
C ASP A 23 -15.83 -17.98 -15.03
N ALA A 24 -16.76 -17.88 -14.06
CA ALA A 24 -17.06 -16.60 -13.42
C ALA A 24 -15.85 -16.08 -12.62
N LEU A 25 -15.12 -16.97 -11.94
CA LEU A 25 -13.92 -16.60 -11.21
C LEU A 25 -12.83 -16.12 -12.16
N ILE A 26 -12.58 -16.82 -13.25
CA ILE A 26 -11.58 -16.44 -14.25
C ILE A 26 -11.92 -15.07 -14.85
N LYS A 27 -13.18 -14.85 -15.18
CA LYS A 27 -13.64 -13.58 -15.72
C LYS A 27 -13.42 -12.45 -14.72
N TRP A 28 -13.77 -12.67 -13.46
CA TRP A 28 -13.61 -11.66 -12.41
C TRP A 28 -12.13 -11.30 -12.22
N LEU A 29 -11.25 -12.30 -12.16
CA LEU A 29 -9.81 -12.07 -12.02
C LEU A 29 -9.25 -11.32 -13.22
N GLY A 30 -9.73 -11.63 -14.44
CA GLY A 30 -9.32 -10.93 -15.65
C GLY A 30 -9.73 -9.47 -15.65
N GLU A 31 -10.94 -9.17 -15.20
CA GLU A 31 -11.42 -7.80 -15.07
C GLU A 31 -10.64 -7.02 -14.03
N TYR A 32 -10.35 -7.65 -12.88
CA TYR A 32 -9.53 -7.05 -11.85
C TYR A 32 -8.14 -6.71 -12.37
N SER A 33 -7.52 -7.62 -13.11
CA SER A 33 -6.18 -7.42 -13.68
C SER A 33 -6.15 -6.28 -14.71
N LYS A 34 -7.25 -6.01 -15.37
CA LYS A 34 -7.35 -4.89 -16.32
C LYS A 34 -7.39 -3.54 -15.61
N VAL A 35 -7.95 -3.51 -14.38
CA VAL A 35 -8.06 -2.28 -13.58
C VAL A 35 -6.73 -1.94 -12.94
N VAL A 36 -5.99 -2.96 -12.47
CA VAL A 36 -4.73 -2.77 -11.76
C VAL A 36 -3.60 -3.32 -12.62
N SER A 37 -2.76 -2.43 -13.13
CA SER A 37 -1.66 -2.80 -14.02
C SER A 37 -0.41 -3.21 -13.26
N GLN A 38 0.50 -3.90 -13.94
CA GLN A 38 1.81 -4.23 -13.40
C GLN A 38 2.58 -2.96 -13.05
N SER A 39 2.42 -1.90 -13.83
CA SER A 39 3.08 -0.63 -13.55
C SER A 39 2.62 -0.01 -12.25
N ASP A 40 1.34 -0.20 -11.87
CA ASP A 40 0.83 0.27 -10.58
C ASP A 40 1.49 -0.48 -9.43
N PHE A 41 1.64 -1.79 -9.54
CA PHE A 41 2.35 -2.58 -8.52
C PHE A 41 3.82 -2.19 -8.44
N ASN A 42 4.47 -1.98 -9.58
CA ASN A 42 5.86 -1.55 -9.61
C ASN A 42 6.03 -0.19 -8.95
N MET A 43 5.13 0.73 -9.22
CA MET A 43 5.15 2.05 -8.58
C MET A 43 4.95 1.94 -7.07
N PHE A 44 4.01 1.10 -6.63
CA PHE A 44 3.79 0.87 -5.21
C PHE A 44 5.05 0.35 -4.53
N HIS A 45 5.70 -0.65 -5.11
CA HIS A 45 6.93 -1.20 -4.53
C HIS A 45 8.06 -0.16 -4.48
N LYS A 46 8.16 0.67 -5.50
CA LYS A 46 9.13 1.76 -5.53
C LYS A 46 8.86 2.79 -4.43
N ILE A 47 7.60 3.18 -4.27
CA ILE A 47 7.18 4.11 -3.20
C ILE A 47 7.55 3.54 -1.84
N GLN A 48 7.22 2.27 -1.60
CA GLN A 48 7.49 1.61 -0.34
C GLN A 48 8.99 1.55 -0.05
N LYS A 49 9.77 1.14 -1.04
CA LYS A 49 11.22 1.03 -0.90
C LYS A 49 11.86 2.39 -0.58
N ILE A 50 11.55 3.40 -1.38
CA ILE A 50 12.15 4.73 -1.22
C ILE A 50 11.74 5.35 0.11
N THR A 51 10.47 5.21 0.49
CA THR A 51 9.98 5.75 1.75
C THR A 51 10.66 5.07 2.94
N CYS A 52 10.76 3.75 2.92
CA CYS A 52 11.43 3.03 4.01
C CYS A 52 12.90 3.40 4.11
N GLU A 53 13.58 3.59 2.99
CA GLU A 53 14.97 4.05 2.98
C GLU A 53 15.10 5.44 3.61
N GLU A 54 14.20 6.35 3.26
CA GLU A 54 14.25 7.72 3.79
C GLU A 54 14.05 7.77 5.31
N PHE A 55 13.18 6.91 5.83
CA PHE A 55 12.90 6.83 7.26
C PHE A 55 13.80 5.82 7.99
N ASN A 56 14.69 5.15 7.25
CA ASN A 56 15.62 4.17 7.81
C ASN A 56 14.90 3.02 8.51
N ILE A 57 13.88 2.47 7.84
CA ILE A 57 13.02 1.40 8.33
C ILE A 57 13.16 0.18 7.42
N PRO A 58 13.35 -1.03 7.96
CA PRO A 58 13.29 -2.24 7.12
C PRO A 58 11.89 -2.40 6.52
N ILE A 59 11.84 -2.74 5.22
CA ILE A 59 10.56 -2.92 4.53
C ILE A 59 9.68 -3.93 5.24
N ALA A 60 10.27 -5.01 5.77
CA ALA A 60 9.53 -6.05 6.47
C ALA A 60 8.76 -5.54 7.69
N ASP A 61 9.19 -4.40 8.26
CA ASP A 61 8.55 -3.85 9.47
C ASP A 61 7.31 -3.02 9.17
N ILE A 62 7.05 -2.73 7.90
CA ILE A 62 5.92 -1.87 7.52
C ILE A 62 4.56 -2.48 7.90
N SER A 63 4.48 -3.80 8.00
CA SER A 63 3.25 -4.49 8.37
C SER A 63 3.03 -4.59 9.89
N ARG A 64 3.98 -4.12 10.68
CA ARG A 64 3.83 -4.15 12.14
C ARG A 64 2.73 -3.20 12.58
N ARG A 65 1.74 -3.75 13.28
CA ARG A 65 0.59 -2.99 13.76
C ARG A 65 0.95 -1.98 14.82
N LYS A 66 1.84 -2.38 15.72
CA LYS A 66 2.19 -1.55 16.88
C LYS A 66 3.68 -1.26 16.87
N SER A 67 3.99 -0.01 16.72
CA SER A 67 5.34 0.48 16.91
C SER A 67 5.26 1.74 17.76
N THR A 68 6.14 1.85 18.74
CA THR A 68 6.26 3.07 19.52
C THR A 68 7.09 4.12 18.79
N ASN A 69 7.73 3.74 17.69
CA ASN A 69 8.54 4.65 16.90
C ASN A 69 7.67 5.43 15.93
N PRO A 70 7.56 6.77 16.08
CA PRO A 70 6.73 7.59 15.21
C PRO A 70 7.18 7.57 13.74
N GLU A 71 8.42 7.19 13.45
CA GLU A 71 8.92 7.09 12.08
C GLU A 71 8.17 6.02 11.29
N TYR A 72 7.80 4.91 11.92
CA TYR A 72 7.01 3.86 11.26
C TYR A 72 5.63 4.40 10.84
N SER A 73 4.99 5.12 11.74
CA SER A 73 3.69 5.72 11.46
C SER A 73 3.80 6.75 10.33
N ASN A 74 4.83 7.58 10.36
CA ASN A 74 5.05 8.59 9.34
C ASN A 74 5.33 7.97 7.97
N ALA A 75 6.14 6.90 7.93
CA ALA A 75 6.40 6.17 6.69
C ALA A 75 5.11 5.59 6.11
N LYS A 76 4.29 4.96 6.95
CA LYS A 76 3.01 4.40 6.51
C LYS A 76 2.08 5.46 5.95
N ARG A 77 2.04 6.64 6.55
CA ARG A 77 1.25 7.77 6.07
C ARG A 77 1.66 8.17 4.65
N ILE A 78 2.94 8.31 4.42
CA ILE A 78 3.46 8.72 3.11
C ILE A 78 3.20 7.63 2.07
N ILE A 79 3.43 6.36 2.42
CA ILE A 79 3.16 5.25 1.51
C ILE A 79 1.69 5.24 1.10
N SER A 80 0.78 5.40 2.06
CA SER A 80 -0.66 5.43 1.77
C SER A 80 -1.02 6.58 0.85
N TYR A 81 -0.51 7.77 1.14
CA TYR A 81 -0.80 8.98 0.38
C TYR A 81 -0.28 8.87 -1.07
N LEU A 82 0.98 8.50 -1.23
CA LEU A 82 1.60 8.43 -2.55
C LEU A 82 1.03 7.29 -3.40
N THR A 83 0.73 6.15 -2.78
CA THR A 83 0.11 5.04 -3.49
C THR A 83 -1.27 5.45 -4.01
N ASN A 84 -2.07 6.10 -3.19
CA ASN A 84 -3.38 6.58 -3.60
C ASN A 84 -3.29 7.63 -4.72
N LEU A 85 -2.29 8.50 -4.65
CA LEU A 85 -2.10 9.58 -5.63
C LEU A 85 -1.57 9.07 -6.97
N LYS A 86 -0.64 8.12 -6.95
CA LYS A 86 0.14 7.74 -8.12
C LYS A 86 -0.24 6.40 -8.74
N THR A 87 -1.12 5.64 -8.09
CA THR A 87 -1.54 4.32 -8.61
C THR A 87 -3.05 4.18 -8.58
N LYS A 88 -3.53 3.13 -9.25
CA LYS A 88 -4.94 2.76 -9.21
C LYS A 88 -5.21 1.63 -8.22
N LEU A 89 -4.25 1.33 -7.34
CA LEU A 89 -4.43 0.31 -6.32
C LEU A 89 -5.54 0.71 -5.35
N GLN A 90 -6.34 -0.28 -4.98
CA GLN A 90 -7.47 -0.04 -4.08
C GLN A 90 -6.98 0.12 -2.63
N ILE A 91 -7.75 0.85 -1.84
CA ILE A 91 -7.44 1.08 -0.43
C ILE A 91 -7.26 -0.24 0.32
N LYS A 92 -8.05 -1.25 0.00
CA LYS A 92 -7.94 -2.56 0.67
C LYS A 92 -6.59 -3.24 0.47
N HIS A 93 -5.88 -2.92 -0.61
CA HIS A 93 -4.51 -3.42 -0.80
C HIS A 93 -3.59 -2.85 0.28
N LEU A 94 -3.70 -1.53 0.54
CA LEU A 94 -2.93 -0.89 1.60
C LEU A 94 -3.30 -1.42 2.99
N VAL A 95 -4.58 -1.71 3.20
CA VAL A 95 -5.06 -2.32 4.44
C VAL A 95 -4.34 -3.64 4.69
N MET A 96 -4.24 -4.48 3.66
CA MET A 96 -3.55 -5.77 3.76
C MET A 96 -2.07 -5.61 4.05
N VAL A 97 -1.41 -4.75 3.29
CA VAL A 97 0.05 -4.56 3.41
C VAL A 97 0.44 -3.97 4.76
N GLN A 98 -0.31 -2.98 5.23
CA GLN A 98 0.01 -2.29 6.47
C GLN A 98 -0.60 -2.92 7.72
N GLY A 99 -1.48 -3.91 7.53
CA GLY A 99 -2.12 -4.58 8.66
C GLY A 99 -2.99 -3.67 9.50
N CYS A 100 -3.74 -2.77 8.87
CA CYS A 100 -4.57 -1.79 9.56
C CYS A 100 -5.98 -1.77 8.98
N THR A 101 -6.82 -0.84 9.44
CA THR A 101 -8.18 -0.68 8.95
C THR A 101 -8.24 0.28 7.77
N GLN A 102 -9.33 0.22 7.02
CA GLN A 102 -9.58 1.14 5.92
C GLN A 102 -9.62 2.59 6.41
N ARG A 103 -10.24 2.81 7.57
CA ARG A 103 -10.30 4.13 8.19
C ARG A 103 -8.90 4.68 8.47
N THR A 104 -7.99 3.84 8.93
CA THR A 104 -6.61 4.24 9.19
C THR A 104 -5.94 4.71 7.90
N ILE A 105 -6.16 4.03 6.79
CA ILE A 105 -5.58 4.44 5.50
C ILE A 105 -6.13 5.81 5.07
N TYR A 106 -7.43 6.03 5.17
CA TYR A 106 -8.01 7.33 4.84
C TYR A 106 -7.47 8.43 5.74
N ASN A 107 -7.30 8.13 7.04
CA ASN A 107 -6.70 9.09 7.98
C ASN A 107 -5.25 9.41 7.60
N HIS A 108 -4.49 8.42 7.14
CA HIS A 108 -3.13 8.65 6.64
C HIS A 108 -3.12 9.64 5.48
N ILE A 109 -4.00 9.43 4.50
CA ILE A 109 -4.08 10.27 3.31
C ILE A 109 -4.43 11.71 3.69
N ASP A 110 -5.45 11.88 4.51
CA ASP A 110 -5.89 13.20 4.95
C ASP A 110 -4.81 13.91 5.78
N ASP A 111 -4.13 13.18 6.64
CA ASP A 111 -3.09 13.72 7.52
C ASP A 111 -1.88 14.21 6.72
N VAL A 112 -1.45 13.45 5.70
CA VAL A 112 -0.35 13.90 4.85
C VAL A 112 -0.73 15.16 4.09
N GLN A 113 -1.95 15.20 3.55
CA GLN A 113 -2.44 16.37 2.84
C GLN A 113 -2.41 17.59 3.75
N TRP A 114 -2.88 17.45 4.99
CA TRP A 114 -2.87 18.51 5.99
C TRP A 114 -1.45 19.00 6.27
N ARG A 115 -0.51 18.07 6.49
CA ARG A 115 0.87 18.40 6.82
C ARG A 115 1.58 19.13 5.68
N ILE A 116 1.32 18.74 4.45
CA ILE A 116 1.88 19.41 3.27
C ILE A 116 1.36 20.85 3.18
N GLU A 117 0.10 21.07 3.51
CA GLU A 117 -0.53 22.39 3.49
C GLU A 117 -0.10 23.27 4.67
N HIS A 118 0.42 22.67 5.74
CA HIS A 118 0.85 23.36 6.95
C HIS A 118 2.29 22.99 7.31
N PRO A 119 3.25 23.26 6.41
CA PRO A 119 4.61 22.74 6.56
C PRO A 119 5.35 23.27 7.79
N ALA A 120 4.99 24.46 8.29
CA ALA A 120 5.69 25.06 9.42
C ALA A 120 5.61 24.19 10.67
N GLY A 121 4.51 23.45 10.87
CA GLY A 121 4.34 22.56 12.00
C GLY A 121 4.94 21.18 11.83
N PHE A 122 5.41 20.83 10.62
CA PHE A 122 5.85 19.47 10.30
C PHE A 122 7.10 19.48 9.42
N ARG A 123 8.09 20.29 9.78
CA ARG A 123 9.27 20.52 8.94
C ARG A 123 10.02 19.25 8.57
N ASP A 124 10.33 18.41 9.55
CA ASP A 124 11.08 17.19 9.29
C ASP A 124 10.30 16.22 8.40
N PHE A 125 9.01 16.08 8.66
CA PHE A 125 8.14 15.24 7.87
C PHE A 125 8.08 15.69 6.41
N VAL A 126 7.87 16.99 6.21
CA VAL A 126 7.75 17.59 4.86
C VAL A 126 9.08 17.51 4.12
N GLU A 127 10.20 17.71 4.81
CA GLU A 127 11.52 17.55 4.22
C GLU A 127 11.73 16.13 3.70
N LYS A 128 11.41 15.12 4.51
CA LYS A 128 11.51 13.71 4.09
C LYS A 128 10.56 13.41 2.95
N TYR A 129 9.34 13.93 3.00
CA TYR A 129 8.37 13.79 1.92
C TYR A 129 8.94 14.35 0.61
N ASN A 130 9.49 15.54 0.64
CA ASN A 130 10.07 16.17 -0.54
C ASN A 130 11.26 15.37 -1.09
N ASN A 131 12.09 14.81 -0.20
CA ASN A 131 13.21 13.94 -0.61
C ASN A 131 12.69 12.68 -1.30
N ILE A 132 11.61 12.09 -0.80
CA ILE A 132 10.98 10.92 -1.41
C ILE A 132 10.46 11.26 -2.80
N ILE A 133 9.78 12.40 -2.95
CA ILE A 133 9.26 12.84 -4.25
C ILE A 133 10.40 13.02 -5.26
N LYS A 134 11.50 13.64 -4.85
CA LYS A 134 12.66 13.82 -5.72
C LYS A 134 13.24 12.49 -6.18
N LYS A 135 13.35 11.53 -5.26
CA LYS A 135 13.87 10.20 -5.60
C LYS A 135 12.94 9.45 -6.54
N LEU A 136 11.64 9.59 -6.35
CA LEU A 136 10.65 8.98 -7.25
C LEU A 136 10.77 9.55 -8.66
N GLU A 137 10.91 10.86 -8.78
CA GLU A 137 11.04 11.53 -10.08
C GLU A 137 12.34 11.13 -10.78
N ASN A 138 13.44 11.09 -10.04
CA ASN A 138 14.73 10.71 -10.61
C ASN A 138 14.72 9.25 -11.09
N HIS A 139 14.13 8.35 -10.32
CA HIS A 139 13.98 6.95 -10.72
C HIS A 139 13.08 6.79 -11.94
N GLY A 140 12.11 7.69 -12.11
CA GLY A 140 11.22 7.68 -13.25
C GLY A 140 11.85 8.15 -14.55
N THR A 141 12.95 8.91 -14.47
CA THR A 141 13.63 9.46 -15.65
C THR A 141 14.79 8.60 -16.14
N ASN A 142 15.23 7.64 -15.35
CA ASN A 142 16.31 6.73 -15.73
C ASN A 142 15.72 5.48 -16.38
N PRO A 143 16.01 5.24 -17.66
CA PRO A 143 15.53 4.04 -18.34
C PRO A 143 16.19 2.77 -17.81
#